data_ed3168678247531b2c5c6e1343c99620
#
_entry.id   ed3168678247531b2c5c6e1343c99620
#
_cell.length_a   1.000
_cell.length_b   1.000
_cell.length_c   1.000
_cell.angle_alpha   90.00
_cell.angle_beta   90.00
_cell.angle_gamma   90.00
#
_symmetry.space_group_name_H-M   'P 1'
#
loop_
_entity.id
_entity.type
_entity.pdbx_description
1 polymer ?
#
loop_
_entity_poly.entity_id
_entity_poly.type
_entity_poly.pdbx_seq_one_letter_code
_entity_poly.pdbx_strand_id
1 'polypeptide(L)'
;MGCCFTKSYPPLQVVPKCETDRFMGVWFVIGVKPTVFEKTNSNAVEIYARTNSKQGHDIDIDFQYNIKEPISSAMKALPQKAWINGENKELSSTWTVSPMFPIKLPYPIIELDEDNYDYVVVGSENRAYAWIMGRSPVMKDEIYSMLKQRLVEKHQYDLEGFRDVPQVWTREEREKRDLVSLIPDELLSDFKS
;
A
#
# COMPACT_ATOMS: atom_id res chain seq x y z
N MET A 1 16.29 15.43 -33.03
CA MET A 1 16.48 14.18 -32.28
C MET A 1 16.64 14.56 -30.83
N GLY A 2 15.55 14.45 -30.05
CA GLY A 2 15.58 14.73 -28.61
C GLY A 2 16.12 13.48 -27.88
N CYS A 3 17.29 13.58 -27.27
CA CYS A 3 17.76 12.57 -26.32
C CYS A 3 16.78 12.56 -25.13
N CYS A 4 15.95 11.52 -25.02
CA CYS A 4 15.28 11.19 -23.77
C CYS A 4 16.35 10.79 -22.76
N PHE A 5 16.83 11.74 -21.95
CA PHE A 5 17.60 11.40 -20.76
C PHE A 5 16.67 10.66 -19.81
N THR A 6 16.80 9.35 -19.74
CA THR A 6 16.19 8.57 -18.67
C THR A 6 16.81 9.03 -17.36
N LYS A 7 16.01 9.63 -16.49
CA LYS A 7 16.46 10.11 -15.18
C LYS A 7 17.01 8.92 -14.40
N SER A 8 18.30 8.91 -14.10
CA SER A 8 18.93 7.88 -13.28
C SER A 8 18.80 8.28 -11.81
N TYR A 9 18.26 7.39 -11.00
CA TYR A 9 18.17 7.57 -9.56
C TYR A 9 19.19 6.72 -8.83
N PRO A 10 19.68 7.13 -7.65
CA PRO A 10 20.44 6.25 -6.77
C PRO A 10 19.55 5.08 -6.33
N PRO A 11 20.13 3.94 -5.90
CA PRO A 11 19.37 2.83 -5.33
C PRO A 11 18.42 3.31 -4.24
N LEU A 12 17.20 2.77 -4.23
CA LEU A 12 16.21 3.14 -3.25
C LEU A 12 16.59 2.63 -1.86
N GLN A 13 16.61 3.52 -0.88
CA GLN A 13 16.90 3.14 0.50
C GLN A 13 15.69 2.47 1.12
N VAL A 14 15.82 1.23 1.52
CA VAL A 14 14.80 0.49 2.27
C VAL A 14 15.01 0.64 3.77
N VAL A 15 13.98 0.39 4.57
CA VAL A 15 14.12 0.32 6.02
C VAL A 15 15.05 -0.82 6.42
N PRO A 16 15.82 -0.70 7.52
CA PRO A 16 16.83 -1.69 7.91
C PRO A 16 16.24 -3.09 8.13
N LYS A 17 15.03 -3.15 8.64
CA LYS A 17 14.28 -4.40 8.88
C LYS A 17 12.78 -4.18 8.75
N CYS A 18 12.08 -5.23 8.35
CA CYS A 18 10.63 -5.34 8.43
C CYS A 18 10.29 -6.71 8.98
N GLU A 19 9.72 -6.76 10.17
CA GLU A 19 9.24 -7.99 10.79
C GLU A 19 8.00 -8.47 10.05
N THR A 20 8.15 -9.55 9.29
CA THR A 20 7.11 -10.00 8.36
C THR A 20 5.79 -10.30 9.05
N ASP A 21 5.81 -10.93 10.24
CA ASP A 21 4.56 -11.25 10.95
C ASP A 21 3.83 -10.00 11.43
N ARG A 22 4.55 -8.97 11.86
CA ARG A 22 3.95 -7.68 12.23
C ARG A 22 3.39 -6.93 11.04
N PHE A 23 3.93 -7.17 9.84
CA PHE A 23 3.43 -6.57 8.61
C PHE A 23 2.09 -7.17 8.15
N MET A 24 1.81 -8.44 8.51
CA MET A 24 0.57 -9.11 8.10
C MET A 24 -0.68 -8.37 8.59
N GLY A 25 -1.82 -8.73 8.00
CA GLY A 25 -3.12 -8.11 8.27
C GLY A 25 -3.47 -6.99 7.29
N VAL A 26 -4.28 -6.06 7.73
CA VAL A 26 -4.92 -5.05 6.89
C VAL A 26 -4.11 -3.76 6.83
N TRP A 27 -3.97 -3.21 5.63
CA TRP A 27 -3.43 -1.89 5.37
C TRP A 27 -4.39 -1.08 4.48
N PHE A 28 -4.78 0.10 4.92
CA PHE A 28 -5.55 1.06 4.14
C PHE A 28 -4.62 1.88 3.27
N VAL A 29 -4.87 1.95 1.97
CA VAL A 29 -4.09 2.82 1.06
C VAL A 29 -4.60 4.24 1.21
N ILE A 30 -3.80 5.12 1.79
CA ILE A 30 -4.16 6.52 2.09
C ILE A 30 -3.75 7.45 0.95
N GLY A 31 -2.58 7.23 0.38
CA GLY A 31 -2.09 8.00 -0.75
C GLY A 31 -1.30 7.15 -1.72
N VAL A 32 -1.35 7.50 -3.00
CA VAL A 32 -0.71 6.70 -4.05
C VAL A 32 -0.15 7.58 -5.16
N LYS A 33 1.07 7.29 -5.61
CA LYS A 33 1.53 7.61 -6.95
C LYS A 33 1.14 6.41 -7.82
N PRO A 34 0.04 6.51 -8.58
CA PRO A 34 -0.68 5.34 -9.04
C PRO A 34 -0.02 4.66 -10.24
N THR A 35 -0.18 3.35 -10.33
CA THR A 35 -0.10 2.62 -11.59
C THR A 35 -1.27 3.01 -12.51
N VAL A 36 -1.25 2.53 -13.75
CA VAL A 36 -2.36 2.79 -14.70
C VAL A 36 -3.71 2.25 -14.21
N PHE A 37 -3.69 1.25 -13.33
CA PHE A 37 -4.90 0.57 -12.80
C PHE A 37 -5.49 1.25 -11.56
N GLU A 38 -4.75 2.14 -10.89
CA GLU A 38 -5.14 2.70 -9.58
C GLU A 38 -5.55 4.18 -9.64
N LYS A 39 -5.61 4.76 -10.85
CA LYS A 39 -5.86 6.19 -11.04
C LYS A 39 -7.14 6.72 -10.40
N THR A 40 -8.13 5.87 -10.20
CA THR A 40 -9.45 6.28 -9.69
C THR A 40 -9.95 5.42 -8.53
N ASN A 41 -9.11 4.60 -7.93
CA ASN A 41 -9.53 3.72 -6.84
C ASN A 41 -9.87 4.51 -5.58
N SER A 42 -10.84 4.02 -4.83
CA SER A 42 -11.26 4.49 -3.51
C SER A 42 -11.50 3.29 -2.59
N ASN A 43 -11.59 3.50 -1.28
CA ASN A 43 -11.70 2.44 -0.26
C ASN A 43 -10.71 1.28 -0.54
N ALA A 44 -9.50 1.66 -0.94
CA ALA A 44 -8.47 0.69 -1.28
C ALA A 44 -7.82 0.12 -0.01
N VAL A 45 -7.81 -1.20 0.08
CA VAL A 45 -7.31 -1.98 1.23
C VAL A 45 -6.48 -3.13 0.71
N GLU A 46 -5.33 -3.37 1.30
CA GLU A 46 -4.50 -4.54 1.07
C GLU A 46 -4.50 -5.44 2.31
N ILE A 47 -4.85 -6.70 2.15
CA ILE A 47 -4.90 -7.69 3.22
C ILE A 47 -3.80 -8.71 2.97
N TYR A 48 -2.82 -8.76 3.87
CA TYR A 48 -1.65 -9.63 3.78
C TYR A 48 -1.79 -10.83 4.68
N ALA A 49 -1.58 -12.02 4.15
CA ALA A 49 -1.60 -13.28 4.90
C ALA A 49 -0.42 -14.17 4.52
N ARG A 50 0.24 -14.76 5.51
CA ARG A 50 1.27 -15.76 5.25
C ARG A 50 0.67 -16.98 4.59
N THR A 51 1.36 -17.52 3.59
CA THR A 51 1.01 -18.80 3.00
C THR A 51 1.76 -19.94 3.67
N ASN A 52 1.28 -21.16 3.50
CA ASN A 52 2.06 -22.32 3.84
C ASN A 52 3.13 -22.57 2.76
N SER A 53 4.28 -23.11 3.15
CA SER A 53 5.46 -23.33 2.29
C SER A 53 5.22 -24.18 1.02
N LYS A 54 4.07 -24.85 0.89
CA LYS A 54 3.73 -25.71 -0.26
C LYS A 54 3.21 -24.92 -1.48
N GLN A 55 2.87 -23.63 -1.30
CA GLN A 55 2.24 -22.84 -2.37
C GLN A 55 3.24 -22.18 -3.32
N GLY A 56 4.55 -22.24 -3.05
CA GLY A 56 5.59 -21.67 -3.91
C GLY A 56 5.69 -20.15 -3.89
N HIS A 57 5.04 -19.49 -2.92
CA HIS A 57 5.17 -18.09 -2.58
C HIS A 57 4.99 -17.91 -1.06
N ASP A 58 5.33 -16.75 -0.51
CA ASP A 58 5.41 -16.54 0.94
C ASP A 58 4.18 -15.85 1.53
N ILE A 59 3.52 -14.99 0.74
CA ILE A 59 2.41 -14.14 1.19
C ILE A 59 1.32 -14.08 0.12
N ASP A 60 0.07 -14.26 0.53
CA ASP A 60 -1.10 -13.88 -0.25
C ASP A 60 -1.47 -12.44 0.07
N ILE A 61 -1.81 -11.66 -0.95
CA ILE A 61 -2.30 -10.29 -0.82
C ILE A 61 -3.68 -10.23 -1.49
N ASP A 62 -4.68 -9.80 -0.75
CA ASP A 62 -6.01 -9.49 -1.31
C ASP A 62 -6.15 -7.97 -1.38
N PHE A 63 -6.03 -7.42 -2.59
CA PHE A 63 -6.20 -6.00 -2.86
C PHE A 63 -7.66 -5.71 -3.20
N GLN A 64 -8.37 -5.07 -2.30
CA GLN A 64 -9.78 -4.71 -2.43
C GLN A 64 -9.93 -3.22 -2.64
N TYR A 65 -10.79 -2.80 -3.57
CA TYR A 65 -11.05 -1.38 -3.87
C TYR A 65 -12.39 -1.16 -4.55
N ASN A 66 -12.86 0.08 -4.54
CA ASN A 66 -13.95 0.55 -5.38
C ASN A 66 -13.38 1.35 -6.56
N ILE A 67 -14.07 1.35 -7.71
CA ILE A 67 -13.68 2.16 -8.86
C ILE A 67 -14.41 3.50 -8.79
N LYS A 68 -13.69 4.61 -8.68
CA LYS A 68 -14.19 5.99 -8.58
C LYS A 68 -14.93 6.25 -7.27
N GLU A 69 -16.25 6.05 -7.26
CA GLU A 69 -17.10 6.38 -6.12
C GLU A 69 -17.01 5.33 -5.02
N PRO A 70 -16.66 5.70 -3.79
CA PRO A 70 -16.42 4.74 -2.73
C PRO A 70 -17.67 4.01 -2.23
N ILE A 71 -18.85 4.60 -2.36
CA ILE A 71 -20.10 4.03 -1.83
C ILE A 71 -20.94 3.38 -2.93
N SER A 72 -21.04 4.01 -4.11
CA SER A 72 -21.97 3.60 -5.17
C SER A 72 -21.38 2.57 -6.15
N SER A 73 -20.07 2.39 -6.17
CA SER A 73 -19.43 1.42 -7.06
C SER A 73 -19.24 0.06 -6.39
N ALA A 74 -19.35 -1.01 -7.17
CA ALA A 74 -19.09 -2.35 -6.67
C ALA A 74 -17.61 -2.51 -6.27
N MET A 75 -17.38 -3.20 -5.15
CA MET A 75 -16.06 -3.64 -4.73
C MET A 75 -15.45 -4.56 -5.79
N LYS A 76 -14.18 -4.35 -6.05
CA LYS A 76 -13.30 -5.24 -6.81
C LYS A 76 -12.26 -5.85 -5.89
N ALA A 77 -11.85 -7.07 -6.20
CA ALA A 77 -10.74 -7.74 -5.54
C ALA A 77 -9.73 -8.20 -6.59
N LEU A 78 -8.46 -8.02 -6.28
CA LEU A 78 -7.33 -8.45 -7.09
C LEU A 78 -6.37 -9.27 -6.23
N PRO A 79 -6.50 -10.59 -6.21
CA PRO A 79 -5.57 -11.46 -5.51
C PRO A 79 -4.17 -11.37 -6.11
N GLN A 80 -3.17 -11.19 -5.25
CA GLN A 80 -1.78 -11.07 -5.63
C GLN A 80 -0.93 -12.04 -4.80
N LYS A 81 0.29 -12.29 -5.25
CA LYS A 81 1.25 -13.16 -4.57
C LYS A 81 2.54 -12.40 -4.30
N ALA A 82 3.15 -12.67 -3.15
CA ALA A 82 4.44 -12.09 -2.84
C ALA A 82 5.47 -13.16 -2.43
N TRP A 83 6.72 -12.87 -2.76
CA TRP A 83 7.91 -13.60 -2.37
C TRP A 83 8.79 -12.65 -1.56
N ILE A 84 9.19 -13.08 -0.39
CA ILE A 84 10.10 -12.32 0.47
C ILE A 84 11.52 -12.60 0.00
N ASN A 85 12.26 -11.55 -0.33
CA ASN A 85 13.63 -11.66 -0.83
C ASN A 85 14.64 -11.70 0.33
N GLY A 86 15.84 -12.24 0.06
CA GLY A 86 16.91 -12.34 1.02
C GLY A 86 16.91 -13.64 1.83
N GLU A 87 17.95 -13.84 2.62
CA GLU A 87 18.16 -15.06 3.42
C GLU A 87 17.27 -15.10 4.65
N ASN A 88 17.07 -13.95 5.32
CA ASN A 88 16.22 -13.84 6.47
C ASN A 88 14.84 -13.30 6.08
N LYS A 89 13.93 -14.19 5.77
CA LYS A 89 12.56 -13.86 5.38
C LYS A 89 11.72 -13.23 6.51
N GLU A 90 12.14 -13.38 7.76
CA GLU A 90 11.41 -12.84 8.90
C GLU A 90 11.65 -11.34 9.11
N LEU A 91 12.75 -10.80 8.57
CA LEU A 91 13.16 -9.41 8.77
C LEU A 91 13.37 -8.64 7.46
N SER A 92 12.94 -9.18 6.32
CA SER A 92 13.23 -8.59 5.02
C SER A 92 12.34 -7.40 4.69
N SER A 93 12.95 -6.32 4.23
CA SER A 93 12.31 -5.09 3.75
C SER A 93 12.13 -5.06 2.23
N THR A 94 12.49 -6.13 1.53
CA THR A 94 12.40 -6.21 0.08
C THR A 94 11.65 -7.46 -0.33
N TRP A 95 10.56 -7.27 -1.06
CA TRP A 95 9.75 -8.37 -1.56
C TRP A 95 9.62 -8.27 -3.08
N THR A 96 9.08 -9.30 -3.68
CA THR A 96 8.64 -9.31 -5.08
C THR A 96 7.16 -9.60 -5.08
N VAL A 97 6.35 -8.75 -5.70
CA VAL A 97 4.89 -8.92 -5.78
C VAL A 97 4.47 -9.19 -7.21
N SER A 98 3.53 -10.11 -7.40
CA SER A 98 2.87 -10.38 -8.68
C SER A 98 1.41 -9.95 -8.60
N PRO A 99 1.07 -8.76 -9.11
CA PRO A 99 -0.32 -8.33 -9.19
C PRO A 99 -1.13 -9.16 -10.21
N MET A 100 -0.44 -9.71 -11.20
CA MET A 100 -1.02 -10.62 -12.19
C MET A 100 0.10 -11.48 -12.78
N PHE A 101 0.06 -12.78 -12.52
CA PHE A 101 1.06 -13.71 -13.07
C PHE A 101 1.07 -13.68 -14.61
N PRO A 102 2.23 -13.65 -15.27
CA PRO A 102 3.60 -13.85 -14.74
C PRO A 102 4.35 -12.55 -14.36
N ILE A 103 3.70 -11.41 -14.33
CA ILE A 103 4.33 -10.12 -14.03
C ILE A 103 4.80 -10.12 -12.58
N LYS A 104 6.08 -9.79 -12.36
CA LYS A 104 6.69 -9.64 -11.03
C LYS A 104 7.32 -8.26 -10.91
N LEU A 105 7.01 -7.57 -9.82
CA LEU A 105 7.48 -6.22 -9.53
C LEU A 105 8.23 -6.20 -8.21
N PRO A 106 9.35 -5.47 -8.11
CA PRO A 106 9.97 -5.18 -6.82
C PRO A 106 9.01 -4.45 -5.89
N TYR A 107 9.04 -4.80 -4.61
CA TYR A 107 8.23 -4.23 -3.56
C TYR A 107 9.13 -3.83 -2.37
N PRO A 108 9.90 -2.74 -2.50
CA PRO A 108 10.77 -2.24 -1.45
C PRO A 108 9.96 -1.46 -0.41
N ILE A 109 10.12 -1.79 0.87
CA ILE A 109 9.56 -1.06 2.00
C ILE A 109 10.55 0.04 2.34
N ILE A 110 10.18 1.31 2.11
CA ILE A 110 11.09 2.45 2.18
C ILE A 110 10.91 3.32 3.43
N GLU A 111 9.72 3.33 4.01
CA GLU A 111 9.41 3.91 5.31
C GLU A 111 8.48 2.96 6.08
N LEU A 112 8.66 2.89 7.38
CA LEU A 112 7.87 2.05 8.28
C LEU A 112 7.87 2.67 9.67
N ASP A 113 6.74 2.65 10.36
CA ASP A 113 6.70 2.84 11.80
C ASP A 113 7.22 1.57 12.48
N GLU A 114 8.50 1.55 12.85
CA GLU A 114 9.15 0.36 13.41
C GLU A 114 8.59 -0.01 14.79
N ASP A 115 8.07 0.99 15.55
CA ASP A 115 7.57 0.78 16.90
C ASP A 115 6.16 0.17 16.93
N ASN A 116 5.22 0.77 16.20
CA ASN A 116 3.80 0.38 16.27
C ASN A 116 3.28 -0.29 14.99
N TYR A 117 3.97 -0.13 13.86
CA TYR A 117 3.51 -0.55 12.52
C TYR A 117 2.21 0.15 12.10
N ASP A 118 2.05 1.43 12.49
CA ASP A 118 0.85 2.20 12.16
C ASP A 118 0.84 2.71 10.72
N TYR A 119 2.01 2.93 10.12
CA TYR A 119 2.15 3.32 8.73
C TYR A 119 3.31 2.60 8.02
N VAL A 120 3.20 2.53 6.70
CA VAL A 120 4.24 2.03 5.82
C VAL A 120 4.23 2.81 4.49
N VAL A 121 5.40 2.95 3.88
CA VAL A 121 5.53 3.43 2.50
C VAL A 121 6.27 2.38 1.69
N VAL A 122 5.65 2.00 0.59
CA VAL A 122 6.25 1.12 -0.42
C VAL A 122 6.58 1.95 -1.65
N GLY A 123 7.74 1.71 -2.23
CA GLY A 123 8.22 2.46 -3.36
C GLY A 123 8.49 1.63 -4.61
N SER A 124 9.08 2.28 -5.60
CA SER A 124 9.64 1.63 -6.80
C SER A 124 10.97 2.27 -7.18
N GLU A 125 11.92 1.47 -7.68
CA GLU A 125 13.28 1.93 -7.99
C GLU A 125 13.32 3.12 -8.97
N ASN A 126 12.42 3.14 -9.93
CA ASN A 126 12.31 4.21 -10.91
C ASN A 126 11.47 5.41 -10.44
N ARG A 127 11.01 5.43 -9.19
CA ARG A 127 10.12 6.46 -8.59
C ARG A 127 8.80 6.65 -9.35
N ALA A 128 8.41 5.68 -10.17
CA ALA A 128 7.16 5.76 -10.93
C ALA A 128 5.93 5.52 -10.07
N TYR A 129 6.05 4.70 -9.01
CA TYR A 129 4.95 4.28 -8.15
C TYR A 129 5.35 4.40 -6.69
N ALA A 130 4.38 4.74 -5.84
CA ALA A 130 4.54 4.71 -4.39
C ALA A 130 3.17 4.57 -3.72
N TRP A 131 3.12 3.88 -2.58
CA TRP A 131 1.93 3.70 -1.75
C TRP A 131 2.24 4.14 -0.33
N ILE A 132 1.43 5.07 0.20
CA ILE A 132 1.39 5.38 1.63
C ILE A 132 0.19 4.65 2.20
N MET A 133 0.44 3.77 3.17
CA MET A 133 -0.60 2.95 3.78
C MET A 133 -0.59 3.11 5.30
N GLY A 134 -1.76 2.93 5.92
CA GLY A 134 -1.94 2.97 7.37
C GLY A 134 -2.78 1.82 7.89
N ARG A 135 -2.68 1.54 9.19
CA ARG A 135 -3.56 0.56 9.88
C ARG A 135 -4.96 1.09 10.12
N SER A 136 -5.16 2.38 9.98
CA SER A 136 -6.46 3.06 10.06
C SER A 136 -6.82 3.66 8.69
N PRO A 137 -8.11 3.75 8.32
CA PRO A 137 -8.55 4.46 7.13
C PRO A 137 -8.30 5.97 7.20
N VAL A 138 -7.96 6.48 8.38
CA VAL A 138 -7.61 7.89 8.62
C VAL A 138 -6.18 7.96 9.14
N MET A 139 -5.33 8.70 8.46
CA MET A 139 -3.97 9.02 8.90
C MET A 139 -3.93 10.47 9.39
N LYS A 140 -3.19 10.72 10.48
CA LYS A 140 -2.98 12.10 10.98
C LYS A 140 -2.27 12.94 9.94
N ASP A 141 -2.70 14.18 9.75
CA ASP A 141 -2.16 15.09 8.72
C ASP A 141 -0.66 15.32 8.87
N GLU A 142 -0.15 15.35 10.10
CA GLU A 142 1.28 15.52 10.39
C GLU A 142 2.09 14.33 9.89
N ILE A 143 1.59 13.10 10.11
CA ILE A 143 2.22 11.86 9.65
C ILE A 143 2.18 11.80 8.12
N TYR A 144 1.03 12.05 7.53
CA TYR A 144 0.88 12.01 6.07
C TYR A 144 1.75 13.04 5.36
N SER A 145 1.81 14.27 5.89
CA SER A 145 2.67 15.33 5.37
C SER A 145 4.15 14.98 5.50
N MET A 146 4.57 14.43 6.65
CA MET A 146 5.93 13.95 6.88
C MET A 146 6.32 12.87 5.87
N LEU A 147 5.44 11.91 5.62
CA LEU A 147 5.72 10.81 4.67
C LEU A 147 5.85 11.32 3.23
N LYS A 148 4.99 12.27 2.81
CA LYS A 148 5.12 12.95 1.51
C LYS A 148 6.42 13.73 1.38
N GLN A 149 6.82 14.43 2.45
CA GLN A 149 8.10 15.14 2.49
C GLN A 149 9.28 14.17 2.34
N ARG A 150 9.27 13.04 3.06
CA ARG A 150 10.31 12.01 2.95
C ARG A 150 10.38 11.38 1.56
N LEU A 151 9.24 11.17 0.90
CA LEU A 151 9.23 10.71 -0.49
C LEU A 151 10.02 11.67 -1.39
N VAL A 152 9.87 12.99 -1.22
CA VAL A 152 10.60 13.99 -2.02
C VAL A 152 12.06 14.09 -1.60
N GLU A 153 12.32 14.36 -0.33
CA GLU A 153 13.65 14.76 0.15
C GLU A 153 14.61 13.57 0.27
N LYS A 154 14.13 12.46 0.82
CA LYS A 154 14.97 11.27 1.07
C LYS A 154 14.99 10.32 -0.13
N HIS A 155 13.82 10.10 -0.74
CA HIS A 155 13.67 9.09 -1.78
C HIS A 155 13.61 9.65 -3.20
N GLN A 156 13.69 10.98 -3.38
CA GLN A 156 13.76 11.68 -4.67
C GLN A 156 12.55 11.43 -5.59
N TYR A 157 11.37 11.24 -4.99
CA TYR A 157 10.13 11.19 -5.76
C TYR A 157 9.72 12.57 -6.23
N ASP A 158 9.20 12.63 -7.43
CA ASP A 158 8.34 13.69 -7.89
C ASP A 158 6.90 13.34 -7.51
N LEU A 159 6.18 14.26 -6.87
CA LEU A 159 4.79 14.05 -6.47
C LEU A 159 3.78 14.37 -7.59
N GLU A 160 4.23 14.67 -8.81
CA GLU A 160 3.31 14.82 -9.95
C GLU A 160 2.49 13.53 -10.10
N GLY A 161 1.15 13.70 -10.16
CA GLY A 161 0.20 12.61 -10.24
C GLY A 161 0.00 11.81 -8.95
N PHE A 162 0.71 12.16 -7.86
CA PHE A 162 0.39 11.59 -6.55
C PHE A 162 -0.99 12.08 -6.08
N ARG A 163 -1.81 11.18 -5.55
CA ARG A 163 -3.15 11.51 -5.11
C ARG A 163 -3.52 10.86 -3.79
N ASP A 164 -4.42 11.48 -3.08
CA ASP A 164 -5.08 10.89 -1.94
C ASP A 164 -6.08 9.82 -2.41
N VAL A 165 -6.21 8.74 -1.65
CA VAL A 165 -7.18 7.67 -1.90
C VAL A 165 -8.37 7.88 -0.97
N PRO A 166 -9.56 8.22 -1.50
CA PRO A 166 -10.73 8.42 -0.66
C PRO A 166 -11.04 7.17 0.17
N GLN A 167 -11.21 7.36 1.47
CA GLN A 167 -11.60 6.35 2.43
C GLN A 167 -12.95 6.76 3.03
N VAL A 168 -14.04 6.27 2.45
CA VAL A 168 -15.41 6.59 2.85
C VAL A 168 -16.15 5.30 3.10
N TRP A 169 -16.47 5.03 4.35
CA TRP A 169 -16.99 3.74 4.78
C TRP A 169 -18.41 3.86 5.29
N THR A 170 -19.31 2.99 4.81
CA THR A 170 -20.62 2.73 5.40
C THR A 170 -20.55 1.50 6.29
N ARG A 171 -21.55 1.32 7.14
CA ARG A 171 -21.68 0.11 7.97
C ARG A 171 -21.68 -1.15 7.10
N GLU A 172 -22.45 -1.15 6.01
CA GLU A 172 -22.54 -2.27 5.08
C GLU A 172 -21.19 -2.62 4.45
N GLU A 173 -20.45 -1.61 3.96
CA GLU A 173 -19.15 -1.84 3.29
C GLU A 173 -18.08 -2.40 4.25
N ARG A 174 -18.00 -1.88 5.49
CA ARG A 174 -17.05 -2.43 6.47
C ARG A 174 -17.39 -3.84 6.91
N GLU A 175 -18.69 -4.15 7.10
CA GLU A 175 -19.16 -5.49 7.46
C GLU A 175 -18.90 -6.50 6.36
N LYS A 176 -19.19 -6.12 5.11
CA LYS A 176 -18.95 -6.95 3.92
C LYS A 176 -17.47 -7.33 3.72
N ARG A 177 -16.56 -6.49 4.19
CA ARG A 177 -15.11 -6.71 4.07
C ARG A 177 -14.45 -7.20 5.35
N ASP A 178 -15.24 -7.52 6.39
CA ASP A 178 -14.74 -7.94 7.71
C ASP A 178 -13.79 -6.92 8.36
N LEU A 179 -14.11 -5.62 8.23
CA LEU A 179 -13.30 -4.52 8.75
C LEU A 179 -13.90 -3.85 9.99
N VAL A 180 -14.89 -4.46 10.63
CA VAL A 180 -15.62 -3.86 11.77
C VAL A 180 -14.70 -3.48 12.93
N SER A 181 -13.70 -4.32 13.23
CA SER A 181 -12.75 -4.07 14.31
C SER A 181 -11.73 -2.96 14.00
N LEU A 182 -11.57 -2.58 12.73
CA LEU A 182 -10.58 -1.61 12.25
C LEU A 182 -11.19 -0.26 11.88
N ILE A 183 -12.49 -0.22 11.61
CA ILE A 183 -13.21 1.00 11.25
C ILE A 183 -14.29 1.24 12.31
N PRO A 184 -14.02 2.06 13.33
CA PRO A 184 -15.00 2.38 14.37
C PRO A 184 -16.16 3.20 13.81
N ASP A 185 -17.30 3.21 14.54
CA ASP A 185 -18.54 3.84 14.09
C ASP A 185 -18.39 5.34 13.78
N GLU A 186 -17.52 6.04 14.50
CA GLU A 186 -17.25 7.48 14.33
C GLU A 186 -16.67 7.82 12.94
N LEU A 187 -16.08 6.85 12.28
CA LEU A 187 -15.51 7.01 10.93
C LEU A 187 -16.50 6.66 9.81
N LEU A 188 -17.71 6.23 10.15
CA LEU A 188 -18.72 5.89 9.14
C LEU A 188 -19.37 7.16 8.58
N SER A 189 -19.60 7.15 7.27
CA SER A 189 -20.25 8.25 6.56
C SER A 189 -21.75 8.38 6.89
N ASP A 190 -22.42 7.29 7.20
CA ASP A 190 -23.82 7.23 7.57
C ASP A 190 -24.11 7.68 9.03
N PHE A 191 -23.05 7.90 9.82
CA PHE A 191 -23.14 8.45 11.18
C PHE A 191 -23.01 10.00 11.25
N LYS A 192 -22.71 10.65 10.15
CA LYS A 192 -22.66 12.11 10.09
C LYS A 192 -24.06 12.67 9.99
N SER A 193 -24.73 12.82 11.14
CA SER A 193 -25.96 13.61 11.29
C SER A 193 -25.65 15.11 11.25
#